data_18fc192c5301cce6292e3dafe3c3d1f5
#
_entry.id   18fc192c5301cce6292e3dafe3c3d1f5
#
_cell.length_a   1.000
_cell.length_b   1.000
_cell.length_c   1.000
_cell.angle_alpha   90.00
_cell.angle_beta   90.00
_cell.angle_gamma   90.00
#
_symmetry.space_group_name_H-M   'P 1'
#
loop_
_entity.id
_entity.type
_entity.pdbx_description
1 polymer ?
#
loop_
_entity_poly.entity_id
_entity_poly.type
_entity_poly.pdbx_seq_one_letter_code
_entity_poly.pdbx_strand_id
1 'polypeptide(L)'
;MTVNHKDLTGAALHEPKGVASASAHNVYVANGSGSGTWEKVDKDAINTSSVKNLNKIYLTYTIPDISTGGSHFVVTPIAGDINKIYSTINNAITSANCGLTFEIGGTAVTNGAITIAHSGSAAGTVDSSTPSGQKTLTAGQAIEIITDGASSTACRATITFELDVS
;
A
#
# COMPACT_ATOMS: atom_id res chain seq x y z
N MET A 1 -19.71 51.10 17.19
CA MET A 1 -20.67 50.67 16.17
C MET A 1 -20.34 49.22 15.85
N THR A 2 -21.20 48.29 16.15
CA THR A 2 -20.97 46.86 15.85
C THR A 2 -21.53 46.61 14.44
N VAL A 3 -20.66 46.39 13.46
CA VAL A 3 -21.08 46.01 12.12
C VAL A 3 -21.40 44.52 12.13
N ASN A 4 -22.58 44.14 11.70
CA ASN A 4 -23.00 42.74 11.63
C ASN A 4 -22.34 42.08 10.40
N HIS A 5 -21.81 40.89 10.52
CA HIS A 5 -21.15 40.18 9.45
C HIS A 5 -21.95 40.04 8.16
N LYS A 6 -23.28 39.91 8.30
CA LYS A 6 -24.21 39.84 7.16
C LYS A 6 -24.34 41.13 6.34
N ASP A 7 -23.90 42.26 6.91
CA ASP A 7 -24.01 43.57 6.29
C ASP A 7 -22.72 44.03 5.60
N LEU A 8 -21.69 43.17 5.58
CA LEU A 8 -20.41 43.42 4.91
C LEU A 8 -20.54 43.18 3.41
N THR A 9 -20.13 44.14 2.60
CA THR A 9 -20.14 44.07 1.13
C THR A 9 -18.81 44.54 0.55
N GLY A 10 -18.44 44.02 -0.62
CA GLY A 10 -17.24 44.45 -1.33
C GLY A 10 -15.97 44.25 -0.50
N ALA A 11 -15.12 45.26 -0.41
CA ALA A 11 -13.84 45.21 0.28
C ALA A 11 -13.94 45.02 1.80
N ALA A 12 -15.15 45.12 2.39
CA ALA A 12 -15.39 44.84 3.81
C ALA A 12 -15.72 43.38 4.14
N LEU A 13 -15.89 42.54 3.10
CA LEU A 13 -16.00 41.09 3.30
C LEU A 13 -14.73 40.55 3.93
N HIS A 14 -14.90 39.69 4.93
CA HIS A 14 -13.78 38.98 5.54
C HIS A 14 -13.26 37.89 4.59
N GLU A 15 -12.57 38.31 3.55
CA GLU A 15 -11.84 37.38 2.73
C GLU A 15 -10.63 36.86 3.50
N PRO A 16 -10.28 35.58 3.36
CA PRO A 16 -9.04 35.06 3.91
C PRO A 16 -7.86 35.91 3.45
N LYS A 17 -6.95 36.25 4.38
CA LYS A 17 -5.82 37.13 4.12
C LYS A 17 -5.01 36.67 2.90
N GLY A 18 -4.90 37.56 1.90
CA GLY A 18 -4.13 37.27 0.69
C GLY A 18 -4.88 36.47 -0.37
N VAL A 19 -6.22 36.32 -0.28
CA VAL A 19 -7.01 35.59 -1.27
C VAL A 19 -6.86 36.16 -2.69
N ALA A 20 -6.74 37.47 -2.82
CA ALA A 20 -6.58 38.15 -4.12
C ALA A 20 -5.24 37.78 -4.84
N SER A 21 -4.25 37.29 -4.11
CA SER A 21 -2.96 36.84 -4.65
C SER A 21 -2.80 35.31 -4.61
N ALA A 22 -3.81 34.60 -4.15
CA ALA A 22 -3.79 33.14 -4.13
C ALA A 22 -3.88 32.56 -5.54
N SER A 23 -3.00 31.62 -5.86
CA SER A 23 -3.11 30.86 -7.11
C SER A 23 -4.31 29.92 -7.09
N ALA A 24 -4.86 29.60 -8.27
CA ALA A 24 -5.90 28.59 -8.38
C ALA A 24 -5.48 27.26 -7.72
N HIS A 25 -6.41 26.58 -7.07
CA HIS A 25 -6.23 25.32 -6.36
C HIS A 25 -5.38 25.40 -5.07
N ASN A 26 -5.10 26.61 -4.56
CA ASN A 26 -4.49 26.75 -3.25
C ASN A 26 -5.56 26.69 -2.15
N VAL A 27 -5.18 26.19 -1.00
CA VAL A 27 -5.94 26.25 0.26
C VAL A 27 -5.20 27.11 1.27
N TYR A 28 -5.93 27.73 2.19
CA TYR A 28 -5.34 28.50 3.27
C TYR A 28 -4.99 27.55 4.41
N VAL A 29 -3.70 27.33 4.65
CA VAL A 29 -3.19 26.46 5.71
C VAL A 29 -2.87 27.30 6.94
N ALA A 30 -3.57 27.04 8.04
CA ALA A 30 -3.34 27.72 9.31
C ALA A 30 -2.01 27.26 9.94
N ASN A 31 -1.21 28.22 10.45
CA ASN A 31 0.08 27.94 11.09
C ASN A 31 0.00 27.68 12.59
N GLY A 32 -1.18 27.59 13.18
CA GLY A 32 -1.39 27.38 14.62
C GLY A 32 -1.16 28.64 15.50
N SER A 33 -0.79 29.77 14.92
CA SER A 33 -0.50 31.03 15.62
C SER A 33 -1.40 32.19 15.20
N GLY A 34 -2.61 31.89 14.71
CA GLY A 34 -3.58 32.88 14.27
C GLY A 34 -3.33 33.44 12.87
N SER A 35 -2.48 32.81 12.08
CA SER A 35 -2.18 33.16 10.69
C SER A 35 -2.06 31.89 9.83
N GLY A 36 -1.69 32.02 8.55
CA GLY A 36 -1.47 30.92 7.63
C GLY A 36 -0.94 31.40 6.29
N THR A 37 -0.76 30.46 5.37
CA THR A 37 -0.30 30.68 4.00
C THR A 37 -1.20 29.98 3.00
N TRP A 38 -1.24 30.52 1.75
CA TRP A 38 -1.93 29.88 0.64
C TRP A 38 -0.96 28.87 -0.01
N GLU A 39 -1.29 27.59 0.09
CA GLU A 39 -0.44 26.51 -0.38
C GLU A 39 -1.22 25.58 -1.33
N LYS A 40 -0.52 24.97 -2.28
CA LYS A 40 -1.10 23.87 -3.05
C LYS A 40 -1.36 22.69 -2.15
N VAL A 41 -2.50 22.06 -2.29
CA VAL A 41 -2.74 20.73 -1.73
C VAL A 41 -2.01 19.73 -2.61
N ASP A 42 -0.81 19.36 -2.22
CA ASP A 42 -0.10 18.23 -2.80
C ASP A 42 -0.05 17.07 -1.80
N LYS A 43 0.52 15.95 -2.22
CA LYS A 43 0.62 14.78 -1.36
C LYS A 43 1.39 15.03 -0.06
N ASP A 44 2.32 16.01 -0.08
CA ASP A 44 3.18 16.32 1.05
C ASP A 44 2.50 17.31 2.02
N ALA A 45 1.58 18.16 1.52
CA ALA A 45 0.75 19.04 2.34
C ALA A 45 -0.36 18.29 3.10
N ILE A 46 -0.76 17.12 2.60
CA ILE A 46 -1.72 16.26 3.31
C ILE A 46 -0.95 15.51 4.40
N ASN A 47 -1.27 15.79 5.67
CA ASN A 47 -0.72 15.04 6.78
C ASN A 47 -1.10 13.54 6.68
N THR A 48 -0.19 12.75 6.12
CA THR A 48 -0.38 11.31 5.87
C THR A 48 -0.60 10.51 7.14
N SER A 49 -0.20 11.03 8.30
CA SER A 49 -0.48 10.40 9.60
C SER A 49 -1.96 10.45 9.97
N SER A 50 -2.71 11.43 9.45
CA SER A 50 -4.14 11.61 9.68
C SER A 50 -5.01 11.00 8.59
N VAL A 51 -4.46 10.77 7.39
CA VAL A 51 -5.16 10.16 6.25
C VAL A 51 -4.58 8.77 6.03
N LYS A 52 -5.17 7.77 6.67
CA LYS A 52 -4.74 6.38 6.53
C LYS A 52 -4.86 5.93 5.07
N ASN A 53 -3.85 5.21 4.59
CA ASN A 53 -3.79 4.55 3.27
C ASN A 53 -3.67 5.48 2.04
N LEU A 54 -3.35 6.77 2.21
CA LEU A 54 -3.16 7.65 1.06
C LEU A 54 -1.95 7.23 0.19
N ASN A 55 -0.95 6.61 0.82
CA ASN A 55 0.29 6.17 0.18
C ASN A 55 0.36 4.65 0.00
N LYS A 56 -0.78 3.95 0.02
CA LYS A 56 -0.78 2.50 -0.13
C LYS A 56 -1.37 2.07 -1.46
N ILE A 57 -0.70 1.11 -2.10
CA ILE A 57 -1.28 0.34 -3.20
C ILE A 57 -1.19 -1.14 -2.89
N TYR A 58 -2.05 -1.89 -3.54
CA TYR A 58 -2.12 -3.34 -3.39
C TYR A 58 -1.92 -3.98 -4.75
N LEU A 59 -0.89 -4.86 -4.85
CA LEU A 59 -0.68 -5.71 -6.00
C LEU A 59 -1.14 -7.11 -5.68
N THR A 60 -1.93 -7.70 -6.55
CA THR A 60 -2.45 -9.05 -6.36
C THR A 60 -2.04 -9.94 -7.52
N TYR A 61 -1.56 -11.15 -7.20
CA TYR A 61 -1.23 -12.20 -8.15
C TYR A 61 -1.89 -13.51 -7.74
N THR A 62 -2.37 -14.27 -8.69
CA THR A 62 -2.94 -15.59 -8.45
C THR A 62 -2.04 -16.68 -9.01
N ILE A 63 -1.55 -17.54 -8.14
CA ILE A 63 -0.83 -18.77 -8.48
C ILE A 63 -1.87 -19.85 -8.76
N PRO A 64 -1.91 -20.43 -9.95
CA PRO A 64 -2.95 -21.42 -10.30
C PRO A 64 -2.90 -22.68 -9.45
N ASP A 65 -1.68 -23.14 -9.12
CA ASP A 65 -1.45 -24.35 -8.34
C ASP A 65 -0.12 -24.26 -7.56
N ILE A 66 -0.21 -24.26 -6.23
CA ILE A 66 0.96 -24.21 -5.33
C ILE A 66 1.57 -25.58 -5.08
N SER A 67 0.99 -26.67 -5.58
CA SER A 67 1.58 -28.00 -5.50
C SER A 67 2.71 -28.21 -6.51
N THR A 68 2.87 -27.28 -7.44
CA THR A 68 3.96 -27.27 -8.41
C THR A 68 4.97 -26.20 -8.03
N GLY A 69 6.24 -26.61 -7.85
CA GLY A 69 7.33 -25.65 -7.64
C GLY A 69 7.59 -24.81 -8.88
N GLY A 70 7.86 -23.52 -8.67
CA GLY A 70 8.12 -22.62 -9.78
C GLY A 70 8.12 -21.15 -9.42
N SER A 71 8.47 -20.34 -10.42
CA SER A 71 8.58 -18.90 -10.30
C SER A 71 7.43 -18.20 -11.04
N HIS A 72 6.87 -17.21 -10.39
CA HIS A 72 5.83 -16.33 -10.92
C HIS A 72 6.25 -14.88 -10.74
N PHE A 73 5.78 -13.99 -11.59
CA PHE A 73 6.22 -12.60 -11.56
C PHE A 73 5.04 -11.63 -11.56
N VAL A 74 5.15 -10.58 -10.74
CA VAL A 74 4.26 -9.43 -10.77
C VAL A 74 5.09 -8.16 -10.83
N VAL A 75 4.67 -7.21 -11.68
CA VAL A 75 5.40 -5.95 -11.87
C VAL A 75 4.74 -4.85 -11.06
N THR A 76 5.54 -4.09 -10.29
CA THR A 76 5.06 -2.89 -9.63
C THR A 76 4.99 -1.72 -10.60
N PRO A 77 3.86 -1.00 -10.71
CA PRO A 77 3.76 0.17 -11.58
C PRO A 77 4.47 1.41 -11.02
N ILE A 78 4.75 1.44 -9.72
CA ILE A 78 5.32 2.58 -9.00
C ILE A 78 6.40 2.15 -8.03
N ALA A 79 7.26 3.11 -7.62
CA ALA A 79 8.26 2.89 -6.58
C ALA A 79 7.63 2.85 -5.18
N GLY A 80 8.24 2.11 -4.26
CA GLY A 80 7.78 1.99 -2.88
C GLY A 80 8.39 0.81 -2.14
N ASP A 81 7.98 0.61 -0.91
CA ASP A 81 8.41 -0.50 -0.06
C ASP A 81 7.29 -1.53 0.12
N ILE A 82 7.63 -2.82 0.07
CA ILE A 82 6.70 -3.87 0.49
C ILE A 82 6.54 -3.80 2.01
N ASN A 83 5.36 -3.38 2.47
CA ASN A 83 5.04 -3.26 3.89
C ASN A 83 4.53 -4.58 4.46
N LYS A 84 3.68 -5.28 3.71
CA LYS A 84 3.14 -6.57 4.12
C LYS A 84 2.81 -7.45 2.92
N ILE A 85 2.91 -8.76 3.12
CA ILE A 85 2.53 -9.76 2.12
C ILE A 85 1.47 -10.66 2.74
N TYR A 86 0.42 -10.93 2.00
CA TYR A 86 -0.65 -11.85 2.40
C TYR A 86 -0.78 -12.97 1.38
N SER A 87 -1.15 -14.14 1.85
CA SER A 87 -1.62 -15.23 1.00
C SER A 87 -3.00 -15.68 1.43
N THR A 88 -3.80 -16.13 0.48
CA THR A 88 -5.05 -16.85 0.76
C THR A 88 -5.21 -18.00 -0.21
N ILE A 89 -5.80 -19.10 0.25
CA ILE A 89 -5.98 -20.34 -0.52
C ILE A 89 -7.45 -20.64 -0.77
N ASN A 90 -7.74 -21.34 -1.87
CA ASN A 90 -9.12 -21.67 -2.26
C ASN A 90 -9.63 -23.02 -1.73
N ASN A 91 -8.74 -23.86 -1.20
CA ASN A 91 -9.09 -25.14 -0.55
C ASN A 91 -7.99 -25.56 0.44
N ALA A 92 -8.30 -26.51 1.29
CA ALA A 92 -7.30 -27.08 2.21
C ALA A 92 -6.16 -27.78 1.44
N ILE A 93 -4.94 -27.66 1.96
CA ILE A 93 -3.81 -28.50 1.58
C ILE A 93 -3.62 -29.59 2.65
N THR A 94 -3.30 -30.82 2.28
CA THR A 94 -3.45 -31.98 3.19
C THR A 94 -2.19 -32.79 3.44
N SER A 95 -1.15 -32.64 2.62
CA SER A 95 0.00 -33.55 2.69
C SER A 95 1.25 -32.93 3.29
N ALA A 96 1.58 -31.72 2.92
CA ALA A 96 2.74 -30.99 3.42
C ALA A 96 2.46 -29.47 3.37
N ASN A 97 3.23 -28.71 4.14
CA ASN A 97 3.20 -27.26 4.05
C ASN A 97 3.67 -26.81 2.67
N CYS A 98 3.16 -25.66 2.21
CA CYS A 98 3.68 -24.97 1.04
C CYS A 98 4.49 -23.76 1.49
N GLY A 99 5.74 -23.67 1.07
CA GLY A 99 6.61 -22.53 1.24
C GLY A 99 6.48 -21.56 0.07
N LEU A 100 6.29 -20.29 0.39
CA LEU A 100 6.34 -19.18 -0.55
C LEU A 100 7.51 -18.28 -0.19
N THR A 101 8.39 -18.02 -1.15
CA THR A 101 9.46 -17.03 -1.01
C THR A 101 9.32 -15.95 -2.06
N PHE A 102 9.88 -14.78 -1.79
CA PHE A 102 9.76 -13.61 -2.63
C PHE A 102 11.13 -13.00 -2.87
N GLU A 103 11.40 -12.62 -4.12
CA GLU A 103 12.68 -12.02 -4.50
C GLU A 103 12.48 -10.73 -5.31
N ILE A 104 13.44 -9.81 -5.16
CA ILE A 104 13.53 -8.58 -5.94
C ILE A 104 14.91 -8.56 -6.57
N GLY A 105 14.98 -8.63 -7.91
CA GLY A 105 16.24 -8.66 -8.63
C GLY A 105 17.13 -9.87 -8.27
N GLY A 106 16.55 -11.02 -7.99
CA GLY A 106 17.25 -12.25 -7.61
C GLY A 106 17.75 -12.27 -6.15
N THR A 107 17.30 -11.33 -5.32
CA THR A 107 17.66 -11.28 -3.89
C THR A 107 16.40 -11.44 -3.04
N ALA A 108 16.47 -12.34 -2.07
CA ALA A 108 15.34 -12.68 -1.22
C ALA A 108 14.88 -11.50 -0.35
N VAL A 109 13.56 -11.28 -0.31
CA VAL A 109 12.92 -10.31 0.59
C VAL A 109 13.08 -10.80 2.03
N THR A 110 13.82 -10.05 2.84
CA THR A 110 14.13 -10.44 4.23
C THR A 110 12.85 -10.49 5.07
N ASN A 111 12.61 -11.61 5.76
CA ASN A 111 11.38 -11.88 6.52
C ASN A 111 10.09 -11.81 5.66
N GLY A 112 10.22 -11.97 4.33
CA GLY A 112 9.08 -11.98 3.41
C GLY A 112 8.42 -13.34 3.27
N ALA A 113 9.11 -14.44 3.56
CA ALA A 113 8.60 -15.79 3.34
C ALA A 113 7.29 -16.07 4.09
N ILE A 114 6.42 -16.85 3.46
CA ILE A 114 5.15 -17.33 4.03
C ILE A 114 5.16 -18.86 3.99
N THR A 115 4.72 -19.48 5.06
CA THR A 115 4.45 -20.91 5.12
C THR A 115 2.94 -21.14 5.27
N ILE A 116 2.33 -21.73 4.26
CA ILE A 116 0.94 -22.18 4.34
C ILE A 116 0.96 -23.57 4.99
N ALA A 117 0.42 -23.65 6.19
CA ALA A 117 0.40 -24.91 6.94
C ALA A 117 -0.63 -25.88 6.36
N HIS A 118 -0.26 -27.16 6.20
CA HIS A 118 -1.23 -28.17 5.79
C HIS A 118 -2.23 -28.50 6.91
N SER A 119 -1.78 -28.47 8.15
CA SER A 119 -2.64 -28.74 9.30
C SER A 119 -3.52 -27.54 9.61
N GLY A 120 -4.83 -27.74 9.57
CA GLY A 120 -5.81 -26.73 9.88
C GLY A 120 -6.11 -25.74 8.75
N SER A 121 -5.53 -25.93 7.57
CA SER A 121 -5.86 -25.09 6.42
C SER A 121 -7.27 -25.39 5.90
N ALA A 122 -7.91 -24.37 5.36
CA ALA A 122 -9.24 -24.43 4.75
C ALA A 122 -9.33 -23.37 3.63
N ALA A 123 -10.36 -23.43 2.83
CA ALA A 123 -10.68 -22.38 1.88
C ALA A 123 -10.82 -21.03 2.64
N GLY A 124 -10.13 -19.99 2.17
CA GLY A 124 -10.10 -18.68 2.80
C GLY A 124 -9.07 -18.53 3.94
N THR A 125 -8.28 -19.56 4.25
CA THR A 125 -7.14 -19.40 5.19
C THR A 125 -6.19 -18.33 4.67
N VAL A 126 -5.82 -17.40 5.56
CA VAL A 126 -4.92 -16.30 5.29
C VAL A 126 -3.66 -16.44 6.13
N ASP A 127 -2.51 -16.41 5.46
CA ASP A 127 -1.20 -16.26 6.08
C ASP A 127 -0.58 -14.94 5.69
N SER A 128 0.37 -14.43 6.46
CA SER A 128 1.02 -13.16 6.14
C SER A 128 2.44 -13.09 6.66
N SER A 129 3.26 -12.23 6.02
CA SER A 129 4.60 -11.87 6.47
C SER A 129 4.78 -10.35 6.47
N THR A 130 5.75 -9.88 7.25
CA THR A 130 6.11 -8.46 7.33
C THR A 130 7.59 -8.33 6.98
N PRO A 131 7.92 -7.93 5.74
CA PRO A 131 9.29 -7.73 5.29
C PRO A 131 10.05 -6.71 6.13
N SER A 132 11.30 -7.01 6.45
CA SER A 132 12.18 -6.11 7.21
C SER A 132 13.39 -5.60 6.41
N GLY A 133 13.69 -6.21 5.25
CA GLY A 133 14.78 -5.80 4.38
C GLY A 133 14.60 -6.33 2.96
N GLN A 134 15.43 -5.83 2.01
CA GLN A 134 15.33 -6.16 0.58
C GLN A 134 13.88 -6.05 0.07
N LYS A 135 13.22 -4.96 0.43
CA LYS A 135 11.78 -4.75 0.21
C LYS A 135 11.46 -3.55 -0.66
N THR A 136 12.48 -2.74 -1.01
CA THR A 136 12.33 -1.53 -1.81
C THR A 136 12.25 -1.86 -3.29
N LEU A 137 11.25 -1.29 -3.95
CA LEU A 137 10.94 -1.47 -5.36
C LEU A 137 11.08 -0.16 -6.13
N THR A 138 11.59 -0.26 -7.34
CA THR A 138 11.52 0.84 -8.33
C THR A 138 10.35 0.62 -9.28
N ALA A 139 9.83 1.68 -9.88
CA ALA A 139 8.74 1.57 -10.86
C ALA A 139 9.15 0.67 -12.03
N GLY A 140 8.28 -0.25 -12.42
CA GLY A 140 8.53 -1.24 -13.47
C GLY A 140 9.33 -2.47 -13.03
N GLN A 141 9.74 -2.56 -11.76
CA GLN A 141 10.48 -3.71 -11.24
C GLN A 141 9.54 -4.90 -10.99
N ALA A 142 10.04 -6.12 -11.25
CA ALA A 142 9.32 -7.35 -10.96
C ALA A 142 9.61 -7.83 -9.53
N ILE A 143 8.57 -8.35 -8.89
CA ILE A 143 8.65 -9.18 -7.70
C ILE A 143 8.51 -10.62 -8.19
N GLU A 144 9.46 -11.48 -7.87
CA GLU A 144 9.38 -12.91 -8.10
C GLU A 144 8.71 -13.59 -6.91
N ILE A 145 7.77 -14.46 -7.19
CA ILE A 145 7.05 -15.29 -6.23
C ILE A 145 7.43 -16.73 -6.50
N ILE A 146 8.06 -17.40 -5.55
CA ILE A 146 8.57 -18.76 -5.72
C ILE A 146 7.78 -19.69 -4.83
N THR A 147 7.21 -20.73 -5.44
CA THR A 147 6.58 -21.85 -4.72
C THR A 147 7.57 -23.00 -4.61
N ASP A 148 7.65 -23.66 -3.45
CA ASP A 148 8.52 -24.83 -3.25
C ASP A 148 7.94 -26.12 -3.83
N GLY A 149 6.65 -26.16 -4.15
CA GLY A 149 5.96 -27.36 -4.65
C GLY A 149 5.89 -28.52 -3.62
N ALA A 150 6.14 -28.25 -2.35
CA ALA A 150 6.16 -29.30 -1.33
C ALA A 150 4.77 -29.85 -1.01
N SER A 151 3.72 -29.06 -1.17
CA SER A 151 2.34 -29.56 -1.04
C SER A 151 1.94 -30.41 -2.25
N SER A 152 1.50 -31.63 -2.04
CA SER A 152 0.98 -32.47 -3.12
C SER A 152 -0.49 -32.24 -3.47
N THR A 153 -1.15 -31.32 -2.75
CA THR A 153 -2.55 -30.97 -2.99
C THR A 153 -2.65 -29.80 -3.96
N ALA A 154 -3.24 -30.04 -5.13
CA ALA A 154 -3.52 -28.95 -6.09
C ALA A 154 -4.39 -27.88 -5.43
N CYS A 155 -3.88 -26.68 -5.34
CA CYS A 155 -4.54 -25.57 -4.64
C CYS A 155 -4.10 -24.24 -5.25
N ARG A 156 -5.07 -23.38 -5.52
CA ARG A 156 -4.82 -22.01 -5.98
C ARG A 156 -4.55 -21.11 -4.77
N ALA A 157 -3.52 -20.30 -4.87
CA ALA A 157 -3.24 -19.24 -3.89
C ALA A 157 -3.30 -17.85 -4.54
N THR A 158 -3.83 -16.90 -3.81
CA THR A 158 -3.80 -15.49 -4.17
C THR A 158 -2.86 -14.76 -3.23
N ILE A 159 -1.87 -14.08 -3.79
CA ILE A 159 -0.87 -13.30 -3.07
C ILE A 159 -1.21 -11.83 -3.22
N THR A 160 -1.19 -11.09 -2.13
CA THR A 160 -1.40 -9.64 -2.11
C THR A 160 -0.22 -8.96 -1.43
N PHE A 161 0.44 -8.05 -2.14
CA PHE A 161 1.48 -7.17 -1.61
C PHE A 161 0.85 -5.83 -1.26
N GLU A 162 1.02 -5.41 -0.02
CA GLU A 162 0.74 -4.04 0.42
C GLU A 162 2.02 -3.23 0.25
N LEU A 163 1.97 -2.21 -0.59
CA LEU A 163 3.09 -1.32 -0.87
C LEU A 163 2.85 0.06 -0.27
N ASP A 164 3.83 0.57 0.46
CA ASP A 164 3.91 1.98 0.84
C ASP A 164 4.63 2.75 -0.28
N VAL A 165 3.91 3.66 -0.92
CA VAL A 165 4.41 4.45 -2.05
C VAL A 165 5.30 5.57 -1.55
N SER A 166 6.50 5.70 -2.13
CA SER A 166 7.46 6.77 -1.83
C SER A 166 7.31 7.96 -2.77
#